data_28d613866922d07a2c0098ee6a979542
#
_entry.id   28d613866922d07a2c0098ee6a979542
#
_cell.length_a   1.000
_cell.length_b   1.000
_cell.length_c   1.000
_cell.angle_alpha   90.00
_cell.angle_beta   90.00
_cell.angle_gamma   90.00
#
_symmetry.space_group_name_H-M   'P 1'
#
loop_
_entity.id
_entity.type
_entity.pdbx_description
1 polymer ?
#
loop_
_entity_poly.entity_id
_entity_poly.type
_entity_poly.pdbx_seq_one_letter_code
_entity_poly.pdbx_strand_id
1 'polypeptide(L)'
;MVRSGYWNHNVHYQPVILNAVPPGCQTALDVSCGDGLLVARLAERCAGVTGIDRDPRMIATARAQQARARITFVEADFLDYPFAKESFDFVCANTSLHHMDFTAALTAMARLLRPGGQLAVIGLAADKSITDLLAAVPAVPANLFYRAIYHERESGAPIMDPDHSWREVRAAARETLPGVRYRRHLLWRYSLRWQKP
;
A
#
# COMPACT_ATOMS: atom_id res chain seq x y z
N MET A 1 -17.92 -12.69 0.63
CA MET A 1 -17.49 -11.74 1.68
C MET A 1 -16.19 -12.27 2.29
N VAL A 2 -15.05 -11.59 2.03
CA VAL A 2 -13.80 -11.89 2.73
C VAL A 2 -14.03 -11.48 4.19
N ARG A 3 -14.07 -12.45 5.11
CA ARG A 3 -14.05 -12.12 6.54
C ARG A 3 -12.74 -11.38 6.80
N SER A 4 -12.82 -10.11 7.17
CA SER A 4 -11.68 -9.36 7.66
C SER A 4 -11.25 -10.02 8.96
N GLY A 5 -10.22 -10.87 8.87
CA GLY A 5 -9.82 -11.70 10.01
C GLY A 5 -9.29 -10.91 11.21
N TYR A 6 -8.80 -9.67 11.00
CA TYR A 6 -8.16 -8.87 12.05
C TYR A 6 -8.18 -7.37 11.71
N TRP A 7 -7.90 -6.54 12.70
CA TRP A 7 -7.70 -5.11 12.57
C TRP A 7 -6.27 -4.73 12.98
N ASN A 8 -5.68 -3.84 12.22
CA ASN A 8 -4.51 -3.05 12.57
C ASN A 8 -4.55 -1.74 11.75
N HIS A 9 -3.58 -0.86 11.99
CA HIS A 9 -3.50 0.43 11.29
C HIS A 9 -3.42 0.29 9.76
N ASN A 10 -2.77 -0.75 9.24
CA ASN A 10 -2.63 -0.98 7.81
C ASN A 10 -3.96 -1.43 7.20
N VAL A 11 -4.68 -2.33 7.89
CA VAL A 11 -6.01 -2.80 7.48
C VAL A 11 -7.04 -1.66 7.54
N HIS A 12 -6.92 -0.76 8.55
CA HIS A 12 -7.79 0.40 8.69
C HIS A 12 -7.81 1.30 7.45
N TYR A 13 -6.66 1.47 6.78
CA TYR A 13 -6.54 2.33 5.61
C TYR A 13 -6.71 1.63 4.26
N GLN A 14 -6.87 0.31 4.21
CA GLN A 14 -7.16 -0.40 2.95
C GLN A 14 -8.37 0.15 2.18
N PRO A 15 -9.47 0.62 2.81
CA PRO A 15 -10.58 1.25 2.08
C PRO A 15 -10.16 2.45 1.23
N VAL A 16 -9.11 3.20 1.61
CA VAL A 16 -8.57 4.31 0.81
C VAL A 16 -7.99 3.80 -0.50
N ILE A 17 -7.26 2.68 -0.47
CA ILE A 17 -6.73 2.01 -1.67
C ILE A 17 -7.88 1.43 -2.51
N LEU A 18 -8.77 0.68 -1.87
CA LEU A 18 -9.88 0.02 -2.55
C LEU A 18 -10.82 1.01 -3.26
N ASN A 19 -11.03 2.19 -2.69
CA ASN A 19 -11.82 3.26 -3.30
C ASN A 19 -11.10 4.02 -4.42
N ALA A 20 -9.82 3.71 -4.67
CA ALA A 20 -9.05 4.24 -5.79
C ALA A 20 -9.00 3.27 -6.98
N VAL A 21 -9.49 2.05 -6.85
CA VAL A 21 -9.56 1.08 -7.96
C VAL A 21 -10.48 1.64 -9.06
N PRO A 22 -10.00 1.76 -10.31
CA PRO A 22 -10.84 2.28 -11.40
C PRO A 22 -11.96 1.31 -11.74
N PRO A 23 -13.12 1.81 -12.21
CA PRO A 23 -14.18 0.97 -12.73
C PRO A 23 -13.67 0.09 -13.89
N GLY A 24 -14.06 -1.18 -13.91
CA GLY A 24 -13.66 -2.11 -14.96
C GLY A 24 -12.19 -2.58 -14.90
N CYS A 25 -11.52 -2.41 -13.77
CA CYS A 25 -10.14 -2.87 -13.55
C CYS A 25 -9.95 -4.33 -13.97
N GLN A 26 -9.09 -4.57 -14.95
CA GLN A 26 -8.75 -5.91 -15.42
C GLN A 26 -7.57 -6.49 -14.65
N THR A 27 -6.53 -5.67 -14.41
CA THR A 27 -5.28 -6.14 -13.80
C THR A 27 -4.83 -5.20 -12.69
N ALA A 28 -4.55 -5.74 -11.50
CA ALA A 28 -4.02 -4.99 -10.38
C ALA A 28 -2.74 -5.63 -9.81
N LEU A 29 -1.85 -4.79 -9.27
CA LEU A 29 -0.64 -5.20 -8.56
C LEU A 29 -0.66 -4.62 -7.14
N ASP A 30 -0.42 -5.47 -6.14
CA ASP A 30 -0.16 -5.06 -4.76
C ASP A 30 1.32 -5.30 -4.44
N VAL A 31 2.06 -4.22 -4.19
CA VAL A 31 3.50 -4.23 -3.94
C VAL A 31 3.77 -4.42 -2.44
N SER A 32 4.57 -5.43 -2.11
CA SER A 32 4.80 -5.93 -0.74
C SER A 32 3.47 -6.36 -0.09
N CYS A 33 2.84 -7.34 -0.68
CA CYS A 33 1.47 -7.75 -0.38
C CYS A 33 1.29 -8.46 0.98
N GLY A 34 2.37 -8.82 1.66
CA GLY A 34 2.35 -9.50 2.95
C GLY A 34 1.51 -10.79 2.91
N ASP A 35 0.57 -10.94 3.85
CA ASP A 35 -0.34 -12.10 3.97
C ASP A 35 -1.45 -12.16 2.90
N GLY A 36 -1.44 -11.23 1.94
CA GLY A 36 -2.36 -11.20 0.80
C GLY A 36 -3.77 -10.71 1.12
N LEU A 37 -4.04 -10.16 2.31
CA LEU A 37 -5.39 -9.70 2.66
C LEU A 37 -5.90 -8.59 1.72
N LEU A 38 -5.03 -7.61 1.35
CA LEU A 38 -5.40 -6.57 0.40
C LEU A 38 -5.60 -7.16 -1.01
N VAL A 39 -4.75 -8.08 -1.43
CA VAL A 39 -4.87 -8.81 -2.71
C VAL A 39 -6.24 -9.49 -2.83
N ALA A 40 -6.69 -10.17 -1.77
CA ALA A 40 -8.00 -10.82 -1.75
C ALA A 40 -9.17 -9.83 -1.87
N ARG A 41 -9.05 -8.64 -1.26
CA ARG A 41 -10.05 -7.56 -1.37
C ARG A 41 -10.04 -6.89 -2.74
N LEU A 42 -8.87 -6.73 -3.35
CA LEU A 42 -8.72 -6.24 -4.73
C LEU A 42 -9.36 -7.21 -5.73
N ALA A 43 -9.24 -8.53 -5.51
CA ALA A 43 -9.86 -9.54 -6.36
C ALA A 43 -11.40 -9.52 -6.36
N GLU A 44 -12.02 -8.78 -5.45
CA GLU A 44 -13.48 -8.51 -5.50
C GLU A 44 -13.82 -7.36 -6.49
N ARG A 45 -12.83 -6.61 -6.97
CA ARG A 45 -12.97 -5.40 -7.80
C ARG A 45 -12.25 -5.46 -9.13
N CYS A 46 -11.24 -6.33 -9.25
CA CYS A 46 -10.41 -6.49 -10.44
C CYS A 46 -10.53 -7.93 -10.97
N ALA A 47 -10.43 -8.10 -12.29
CA ALA A 47 -10.54 -9.42 -12.91
C ALA A 47 -9.33 -10.33 -12.58
N GLY A 48 -8.12 -9.76 -12.47
CA GLY A 48 -6.90 -10.44 -12.05
C GLY A 48 -6.09 -9.58 -11.09
N VAL A 49 -5.49 -10.19 -10.07
CA VAL A 49 -4.65 -9.49 -9.09
C VAL A 49 -3.35 -10.25 -8.88
N THR A 50 -2.25 -9.52 -8.93
CA THR A 50 -0.93 -10.02 -8.55
C THR A 50 -0.51 -9.39 -7.23
N GLY A 51 -0.08 -10.20 -6.27
CA GLY A 51 0.64 -9.75 -5.08
C GLY A 51 2.11 -10.14 -5.20
N ILE A 52 3.02 -9.22 -4.91
CA ILE A 52 4.46 -9.49 -4.85
C ILE A 52 4.98 -9.17 -3.46
N ASP A 53 5.79 -10.07 -2.90
CA ASP A 53 6.50 -9.85 -1.64
C ASP A 53 7.83 -10.61 -1.66
N ARG A 54 8.84 -10.04 -1.01
CA ARG A 54 10.16 -10.68 -0.91
C ARG A 54 10.26 -11.69 0.24
N ASP A 55 9.35 -11.65 1.22
CA ASP A 55 9.37 -12.59 2.36
C ASP A 55 8.65 -13.88 1.99
N PRO A 56 9.38 -15.03 1.89
CA PRO A 56 8.79 -16.32 1.53
C PRO A 56 7.73 -16.78 2.53
N ARG A 57 7.83 -16.38 3.81
CA ARG A 57 6.85 -16.74 4.85
C ARG A 57 5.52 -16.02 4.61
N MET A 58 5.58 -14.74 4.18
CA MET A 58 4.40 -13.96 3.84
C MET A 58 3.72 -14.55 2.60
N ILE A 59 4.49 -14.87 1.56
CA ILE A 59 3.95 -15.50 0.35
C ILE A 59 3.34 -16.88 0.63
N ALA A 60 3.98 -17.70 1.46
CA ALA A 60 3.41 -18.98 1.86
C ALA A 60 2.07 -18.80 2.60
N THR A 61 2.00 -17.83 3.52
CA THR A 61 0.78 -17.47 4.23
C THR A 61 -0.30 -16.97 3.27
N ALA A 62 0.05 -16.07 2.35
CA ALA A 62 -0.86 -15.52 1.36
C ALA A 62 -1.45 -16.62 0.46
N ARG A 63 -0.63 -17.52 -0.05
CA ARG A 63 -1.06 -18.67 -0.85
C ARG A 63 -2.00 -19.60 -0.07
N ALA A 64 -1.70 -19.86 1.21
CA ALA A 64 -2.53 -20.71 2.04
C ALA A 64 -3.91 -20.11 2.37
N GLN A 65 -3.95 -18.77 2.61
CA GLN A 65 -5.17 -18.10 3.07
C GLN A 65 -6.03 -17.53 1.94
N GLN A 66 -5.43 -17.18 0.80
CA GLN A 66 -6.07 -16.40 -0.26
C GLN A 66 -6.08 -17.09 -1.63
N ALA A 67 -5.95 -18.42 -1.66
CA ALA A 67 -5.96 -19.19 -2.90
C ALA A 67 -7.27 -18.97 -3.67
N ARG A 68 -7.20 -18.32 -4.84
CA ARG A 68 -8.32 -18.09 -5.77
C ARG A 68 -7.80 -18.05 -7.20
N ALA A 69 -8.59 -18.51 -8.16
CA ALA A 69 -8.19 -18.63 -9.56
C ALA A 69 -7.69 -17.33 -10.21
N ARG A 70 -8.12 -16.17 -9.69
CA ARG A 70 -7.76 -14.84 -10.21
C ARG A 70 -6.62 -14.14 -9.46
N ILE A 71 -5.98 -14.83 -8.52
CA ILE A 71 -4.91 -14.28 -7.69
C ILE A 71 -3.61 -15.01 -8.02
N THR A 72 -2.56 -14.25 -8.26
CA THR A 72 -1.18 -14.75 -8.41
C THR A 72 -0.31 -14.15 -7.31
N PHE A 73 0.51 -14.97 -6.66
CA PHE A 73 1.51 -14.51 -5.69
C PHE A 73 2.92 -14.79 -6.21
N VAL A 74 3.72 -13.72 -6.25
CA VAL A 74 5.13 -13.72 -6.69
C VAL A 74 6.02 -13.52 -5.47
N GLU A 75 6.99 -14.42 -5.29
CA GLU A 75 8.03 -14.32 -4.27
C GLU A 75 9.28 -13.72 -4.94
N ALA A 76 9.47 -12.42 -4.77
CA ALA A 76 10.61 -11.68 -5.32
C ALA A 76 10.71 -10.27 -4.71
N ASP A 77 11.88 -9.63 -4.86
CA ASP A 77 11.99 -8.19 -4.65
C ASP A 77 11.28 -7.45 -5.80
N PHE A 78 10.46 -6.46 -5.44
CA PHE A 78 9.67 -5.71 -6.41
C PHE A 78 10.52 -4.94 -7.41
N LEU A 79 11.64 -4.37 -6.95
CA LEU A 79 12.51 -3.55 -7.80
C LEU A 79 13.29 -4.38 -8.82
N ASP A 80 13.56 -5.64 -8.51
CA ASP A 80 14.34 -6.56 -9.36
C ASP A 80 13.47 -7.42 -10.27
N TYR A 81 12.16 -7.54 -9.97
CA TYR A 81 11.28 -8.41 -10.73
C TYR A 81 10.91 -7.81 -12.10
N PRO A 82 11.08 -8.55 -13.22
CA PRO A 82 10.97 -8.05 -14.57
C PRO A 82 9.51 -7.92 -15.06
N PHE A 83 8.66 -7.21 -14.33
CA PHE A 83 7.33 -6.91 -14.84
C PHE A 83 7.39 -6.10 -16.15
N ALA A 84 6.56 -6.48 -17.10
CA ALA A 84 6.38 -5.71 -18.33
C ALA A 84 5.83 -4.31 -18.00
N LYS A 85 6.36 -3.28 -18.67
CA LYS A 85 5.79 -1.94 -18.58
C LYS A 85 4.34 -1.93 -19.08
N GLU A 86 3.53 -1.02 -18.53
CA GLU A 86 2.14 -0.81 -18.98
C GLU A 86 1.29 -2.09 -18.97
N SER A 87 1.47 -2.91 -17.92
CA SER A 87 0.78 -4.20 -17.77
C SER A 87 -0.38 -4.18 -16.78
N PHE A 88 -0.51 -3.11 -15.99
CA PHE A 88 -1.54 -3.00 -14.95
C PHE A 88 -2.42 -1.77 -15.12
N ASP A 89 -3.71 -1.92 -14.79
CA ASP A 89 -4.68 -0.82 -14.70
C ASP A 89 -4.63 -0.14 -13.33
N PHE A 90 -4.20 -0.89 -12.31
CA PHE A 90 -4.09 -0.41 -10.94
C PHE A 90 -2.83 -0.97 -10.27
N VAL A 91 -2.05 -0.11 -9.62
CA VAL A 91 -0.88 -0.49 -8.81
C VAL A 91 -1.01 0.14 -7.44
N CYS A 92 -0.83 -0.63 -6.39
CA CYS A 92 -0.90 -0.12 -5.03
C CYS A 92 0.24 -0.66 -4.14
N ALA A 93 0.41 0.03 -3.01
CA ALA A 93 1.27 -0.40 -1.91
C ALA A 93 0.63 0.04 -0.59
N ASN A 94 0.61 -0.85 0.40
CA ASN A 94 0.00 -0.57 1.69
C ASN A 94 1.03 -0.64 2.82
N THR A 95 1.58 0.51 3.18
CA THR A 95 2.52 0.66 4.31
C THR A 95 3.80 -0.18 4.13
N SER A 96 4.36 -0.15 2.95
CA SER A 96 5.54 -0.96 2.61
C SER A 96 6.68 -0.18 1.94
N LEU A 97 6.42 0.99 1.35
CA LEU A 97 7.44 1.71 0.58
C LEU A 97 8.63 2.24 1.40
N HIS A 98 8.50 2.34 2.73
CA HIS A 98 9.60 2.69 3.62
C HIS A 98 10.62 1.57 3.82
N HIS A 99 10.36 0.36 3.29
CA HIS A 99 11.29 -0.77 3.29
C HIS A 99 12.17 -0.84 2.03
N MET A 100 12.04 0.10 1.10
CA MET A 100 12.76 0.14 -0.18
C MET A 100 13.10 1.58 -0.58
N ASP A 101 13.89 1.76 -1.63
CA ASP A 101 14.10 3.09 -2.19
C ASP A 101 12.76 3.67 -2.67
N PHE A 102 12.31 4.71 -1.99
CA PHE A 102 10.99 5.31 -2.19
C PHE A 102 10.80 5.85 -3.61
N THR A 103 11.81 6.54 -4.14
CA THR A 103 11.74 7.16 -5.47
C THR A 103 11.82 6.09 -6.57
N ALA A 104 12.71 5.11 -6.41
CA ALA A 104 12.79 3.98 -7.33
C ALA A 104 11.48 3.18 -7.36
N ALA A 105 10.88 2.93 -6.18
CA ALA A 105 9.61 2.22 -6.08
C ALA A 105 8.47 2.98 -6.77
N LEU A 106 8.30 4.29 -6.53
CA LEU A 106 7.27 5.09 -7.21
C LEU A 106 7.47 5.12 -8.73
N THR A 107 8.73 5.26 -9.19
CA THR A 107 9.08 5.24 -10.61
C THR A 107 8.73 3.89 -11.24
N ALA A 108 9.08 2.80 -10.58
CA ALA A 108 8.76 1.45 -11.05
C ALA A 108 7.24 1.23 -11.10
N MET A 109 6.50 1.61 -10.05
CA MET A 109 5.03 1.51 -10.02
C MET A 109 4.39 2.31 -11.16
N ALA A 110 4.84 3.54 -11.41
CA ALA A 110 4.35 4.39 -12.50
C ALA A 110 4.64 3.79 -13.89
N ARG A 111 5.83 3.19 -14.07
CA ARG A 111 6.21 2.50 -15.32
C ARG A 111 5.28 1.33 -15.63
N LEU A 112 4.81 0.63 -14.61
CA LEU A 112 3.96 -0.56 -14.76
C LEU A 112 2.52 -0.24 -15.10
N LEU A 113 2.04 0.96 -14.81
CA LEU A 113 0.69 1.38 -15.16
C LEU A 113 0.54 1.60 -16.65
N ARG A 114 -0.61 1.20 -17.20
CA ARG A 114 -1.08 1.62 -18.54
C ARG A 114 -1.39 3.11 -18.53
N PRO A 115 -1.38 3.79 -19.70
CA PRO A 115 -1.98 5.12 -19.81
C PRO A 115 -3.40 5.13 -19.23
N GLY A 116 -3.73 6.14 -18.42
CA GLY A 116 -4.99 6.21 -17.67
C GLY A 116 -5.07 5.34 -16.42
N GLY A 117 -4.13 4.43 -16.20
CA GLY A 117 -4.07 3.57 -15.02
C GLY A 117 -3.84 4.36 -13.73
N GLN A 118 -4.23 3.80 -12.58
CA GLN A 118 -4.23 4.50 -11.29
C GLN A 118 -3.26 3.89 -10.29
N LEU A 119 -2.59 4.76 -9.53
CA LEU A 119 -1.72 4.42 -8.41
C LEU A 119 -2.36 4.85 -7.10
N ALA A 120 -2.33 3.98 -6.09
CA ALA A 120 -2.72 4.29 -4.74
C ALA A 120 -1.71 3.75 -3.72
N VAL A 121 -1.18 4.62 -2.88
CA VAL A 121 -0.23 4.24 -1.81
C VAL A 121 -0.79 4.71 -0.48
N ILE A 122 -0.71 3.86 0.52
CA ILE A 122 -0.72 4.23 1.94
C ILE A 122 0.70 4.04 2.47
N GLY A 123 1.24 5.05 3.14
CA GLY A 123 2.59 4.98 3.67
C GLY A 123 2.71 5.59 5.06
N LEU A 124 3.89 5.41 5.64
CA LEU A 124 4.35 6.00 6.89
C LEU A 124 5.37 7.08 6.60
N ALA A 125 5.40 8.10 7.46
CA ALA A 125 6.46 9.11 7.45
C ALA A 125 6.86 9.45 8.90
N ALA A 126 8.12 9.84 9.08
CA ALA A 126 8.67 10.20 10.37
C ALA A 126 8.25 11.61 10.79
N ASP A 127 7.92 11.79 12.07
CA ASP A 127 7.73 13.10 12.69
C ASP A 127 9.11 13.70 13.03
N LYS A 128 9.67 14.52 12.12
CA LYS A 128 10.98 15.15 12.27
C LYS A 128 10.94 16.63 12.66
N SER A 129 9.75 17.21 12.84
CA SER A 129 9.56 18.61 13.19
C SER A 129 8.55 18.80 14.32
N ILE A 130 8.62 19.94 15.01
CA ILE A 130 7.63 20.32 16.04
C ILE A 130 6.22 20.40 15.44
N THR A 131 6.09 20.87 14.22
CA THR A 131 4.80 20.94 13.52
C THR A 131 4.25 19.53 13.21
N ASP A 132 5.12 18.56 12.92
CA ASP A 132 4.71 17.18 12.73
C ASP A 132 4.20 16.57 14.05
N LEU A 133 4.93 16.83 15.14
CA LEU A 133 4.55 16.35 16.47
C LEU A 133 3.20 16.94 16.92
N LEU A 134 2.98 18.25 16.73
CA LEU A 134 1.70 18.88 17.03
C LEU A 134 0.56 18.29 16.18
N ALA A 135 0.81 18.02 14.90
CA ALA A 135 -0.17 17.40 14.03
C ALA A 135 -0.45 15.93 14.36
N ALA A 136 0.46 15.25 15.10
CA ALA A 136 0.29 13.90 15.57
C ALA A 136 -0.53 13.81 16.88
N VAL A 137 -0.69 14.91 17.63
CA VAL A 137 -1.44 14.92 18.91
C VAL A 137 -2.83 14.27 18.81
N PRO A 138 -3.67 14.57 17.80
CA PRO A 138 -4.97 13.90 17.67
C PRO A 138 -4.90 12.39 17.37
N ALA A 139 -3.76 11.91 16.88
CA ALA A 139 -3.58 10.49 16.59
C ALA A 139 -3.50 9.63 17.88
N VAL A 140 -3.03 10.21 18.99
CA VAL A 140 -2.89 9.48 20.27
C VAL A 140 -4.26 9.04 20.81
N PRO A 141 -5.24 9.92 21.05
CA PRO A 141 -6.57 9.52 21.51
C PRO A 141 -7.30 8.64 20.48
N ALA A 142 -7.12 8.91 19.18
CA ALA A 142 -7.68 8.06 18.14
C ALA A 142 -7.12 6.64 18.21
N ASN A 143 -5.80 6.50 18.38
CA ASN A 143 -5.15 5.19 18.52
C ASN A 143 -5.67 4.42 19.74
N LEU A 144 -5.77 5.09 20.90
CA LEU A 144 -6.32 4.48 22.12
C LEU A 144 -7.78 4.01 21.91
N PHE A 145 -8.61 4.84 21.27
CA PHE A 145 -9.98 4.51 20.93
C PHE A 145 -10.09 3.28 20.02
N TYR A 146 -9.31 3.25 18.93
CA TYR A 146 -9.32 2.11 18.01
C TYR A 146 -8.82 0.83 18.67
N ARG A 147 -7.75 0.89 19.48
CA ARG A 147 -7.25 -0.27 20.22
C ARG A 147 -8.24 -0.78 21.27
N ALA A 148 -9.05 0.09 21.86
CA ALA A 148 -10.08 -0.31 22.81
C ALA A 148 -11.26 -1.04 22.15
N ILE A 149 -11.61 -0.65 20.91
CA ILE A 149 -12.74 -1.24 20.17
C ILE A 149 -12.33 -2.47 19.36
N TYR A 150 -11.13 -2.44 18.77
CA TYR A 150 -10.65 -3.50 17.89
C TYR A 150 -9.48 -4.23 18.57
N HIS A 151 -9.53 -5.55 18.62
CA HIS A 151 -8.37 -6.34 19.01
C HIS A 151 -7.30 -6.23 17.93
N GLU A 152 -6.26 -5.45 18.22
CA GLU A 152 -5.14 -5.27 17.29
C GLU A 152 -4.41 -6.60 17.11
N ARG A 153 -4.21 -7.00 15.86
CA ARG A 153 -3.44 -8.18 15.50
C ARG A 153 -2.41 -7.82 14.44
N GLU A 154 -1.17 -8.15 14.73
CA GLU A 154 -0.08 -7.99 13.78
C GLU A 154 -0.15 -9.06 12.68
N SER A 155 0.20 -8.68 11.46
CA SER A 155 0.27 -9.59 10.32
C SER A 155 1.47 -10.53 10.34
N GLY A 156 2.43 -10.29 11.26
CA GLY A 156 3.72 -10.98 11.28
C GLY A 156 4.73 -10.45 10.25
N ALA A 157 4.38 -9.40 9.50
CA ALA A 157 5.32 -8.72 8.61
C ALA A 157 6.38 -7.96 9.40
N PRO A 158 7.62 -7.81 8.87
CA PRO A 158 8.67 -7.01 9.49
C PRO A 158 8.21 -5.56 9.73
N ILE A 159 8.55 -5.01 10.90
CA ILE A 159 8.29 -3.63 11.26
C ILE A 159 9.59 -2.85 11.10
N MET A 160 9.55 -1.70 10.43
CA MET A 160 10.65 -0.76 10.30
C MET A 160 10.09 0.66 10.44
N ASP A 161 10.85 1.51 11.13
CA ASP A 161 10.51 2.92 11.23
C ASP A 161 10.79 3.65 9.90
N PRO A 162 9.97 4.63 9.52
CA PRO A 162 10.18 5.37 8.29
C PRO A 162 11.35 6.34 8.42
N ASP A 163 12.25 6.35 7.43
CA ASP A 163 13.40 7.25 7.40
C ASP A 163 13.06 8.65 6.87
N HIS A 164 12.00 8.77 6.06
CA HIS A 164 11.60 10.02 5.41
C HIS A 164 10.56 10.77 6.23
N SER A 165 10.76 12.08 6.38
CA SER A 165 9.76 12.99 6.94
C SER A 165 8.57 13.19 5.99
N TRP A 166 7.46 13.72 6.53
CA TRP A 166 6.28 14.11 5.75
C TRP A 166 6.59 15.04 4.57
N ARG A 167 7.54 15.97 4.79
CA ARG A 167 7.99 16.94 3.78
C ARG A 167 8.79 16.25 2.66
N GLU A 168 9.72 15.37 3.02
CA GLU A 168 10.55 14.63 2.07
C GLU A 168 9.70 13.70 1.21
N VAL A 169 8.80 12.91 1.83
CA VAL A 169 7.85 12.05 1.09
C VAL A 169 7.02 12.87 0.11
N ARG A 170 6.45 14.01 0.56
CA ARG A 170 5.62 14.87 -0.29
C ARG A 170 6.40 15.48 -1.44
N ALA A 171 7.64 15.89 -1.20
CA ALA A 171 8.51 16.47 -2.23
C ALA A 171 8.88 15.42 -3.28
N ALA A 172 9.42 14.27 -2.85
CA ALA A 172 9.80 13.17 -3.74
C ALA A 172 8.61 12.64 -4.55
N ALA A 173 7.43 12.49 -3.91
CA ALA A 173 6.23 12.06 -4.63
C ALA A 173 5.80 13.04 -5.73
N ARG A 174 5.91 14.36 -5.50
CA ARG A 174 5.56 15.38 -6.49
C ARG A 174 6.54 15.47 -7.65
N GLU A 175 7.81 15.25 -7.37
CA GLU A 175 8.88 15.20 -8.36
C GLU A 175 8.73 13.97 -9.27
N THR A 176 8.46 12.81 -8.67
CA THR A 176 8.36 11.53 -9.39
C THR A 176 7.04 11.40 -10.16
N LEU A 177 5.93 11.90 -9.58
CA LEU A 177 4.57 11.74 -10.08
C LEU A 177 3.89 13.12 -10.23
N PRO A 178 4.10 13.85 -11.33
CA PRO A 178 3.46 15.15 -11.55
C PRO A 178 1.95 15.06 -11.43
N GLY A 179 1.36 15.95 -10.61
CA GLY A 179 -0.08 15.96 -10.33
C GLY A 179 -0.54 14.97 -9.25
N VAL A 180 0.38 14.29 -8.55
CA VAL A 180 0.02 13.40 -7.44
C VAL A 180 -0.76 14.12 -6.35
N ARG A 181 -1.84 13.50 -5.89
CA ARG A 181 -2.62 13.96 -4.73
C ARG A 181 -2.07 13.33 -3.48
N TYR A 182 -1.45 14.14 -2.62
CA TYR A 182 -0.96 13.76 -1.31
C TYR A 182 -1.96 14.16 -0.24
N ARG A 183 -2.27 13.27 0.71
CA ARG A 183 -3.09 13.56 1.89
C ARG A 183 -2.47 12.93 3.12
N ARG A 184 -2.33 13.71 4.21
CA ARG A 184 -2.00 13.19 5.54
C ARG A 184 -3.28 12.71 6.23
N HIS A 185 -3.18 11.59 6.94
CA HIS A 185 -4.25 10.97 7.70
C HIS A 185 -3.89 10.89 9.18
N LEU A 186 -4.85 10.51 10.02
CA LEU A 186 -4.60 10.11 11.40
C LEU A 186 -3.76 8.82 11.45
N LEU A 187 -3.32 8.43 12.65
CA LEU A 187 -2.54 7.22 12.90
C LEU A 187 -1.24 7.15 12.07
N TRP A 188 -0.58 8.31 11.92
CA TRP A 188 0.72 8.43 11.25
C TRP A 188 0.77 7.90 9.81
N ARG A 189 -0.32 8.05 9.06
CA ARG A 189 -0.41 7.60 7.67
C ARG A 189 -0.54 8.76 6.70
N TYR A 190 -0.03 8.55 5.48
CA TYR A 190 -0.36 9.38 4.33
C TYR A 190 -0.92 8.52 3.20
N SER A 191 -1.59 9.16 2.25
CA SER A 191 -1.95 8.53 0.98
C SER A 191 -1.41 9.33 -0.20
N LEU A 192 -1.02 8.60 -1.24
CA LEU A 192 -0.76 9.11 -2.56
C LEU A 192 -1.81 8.54 -3.51
N ARG A 193 -2.36 9.38 -4.38
CA ARG A 193 -3.20 8.97 -5.50
C ARG A 193 -2.71 9.66 -6.75
N TRP A 194 -2.53 8.91 -7.81
CA TRP A 194 -2.06 9.43 -9.08
C TRP A 194 -2.65 8.63 -10.23
N GLN A 195 -2.90 9.31 -11.34
CA GLN A 195 -3.31 8.69 -12.59
C GLN A 195 -2.21 8.95 -13.61
N LYS A 196 -1.79 7.89 -14.29
CA LYS A 196 -0.83 8.00 -15.39
C LYS A 196 -1.49 8.75 -16.56
N PRO A 197 -0.82 9.78 -17.09
CA PRO A 197 -1.30 10.50 -18.29
C PRO A 197 -1.51 9.58 -19.48
#